data_4e6cda682f376b9348663f4fc3b6ae60
#
_entry.id   4e6cda682f376b9348663f4fc3b6ae60
#
_cell.length_a   1.000
_cell.length_b   1.000
_cell.length_c   1.000
_cell.angle_alpha   90.00
_cell.angle_beta   90.00
_cell.angle_gamma   90.00
#
_symmetry.space_group_name_H-M   'P 1'
#
loop_
_entity.id
_entity.type
_entity.pdbx_description
1 polymer ?
#
loop_
_entity_poly.entity_id
_entity_poly.type
_entity_poly.pdbx_seq_one_letter_code
_entity_poly.pdbx_strand_id
1 'polypeptide(L)'
;KFLIFRDGYPAYNLSEGECRLISFCYFMAKLEDSTTSGKKPIIWIDDPISSLDSNHIFFVYSIIHKKIVIDGNYEQLFISTHNLTFLKYLKRLNSNILYLCVVRQHHKSIIEKMPQYMVEYVTEFNYLFKQIYECATIEKITDANYSIFYNFGNNARKFLEIYLYYKFPDMYGKNKDEDAQ
;
A
#
# COMPACT_ATOMS: atom_id res chain seq x y z
N LYS A 1 11.65 30.95 2.10
CA LYS A 1 12.52 29.97 1.43
C LYS A 1 13.19 29.14 2.53
N PHE A 2 12.97 27.83 2.57
CA PHE A 2 13.64 26.95 3.52
C PHE A 2 14.97 26.49 2.93
N LEU A 3 16.00 26.47 3.75
CA LEU A 3 17.30 25.88 3.41
C LEU A 3 17.42 24.58 4.21
N ILE A 4 17.78 23.50 3.52
CA ILE A 4 17.98 22.18 4.12
C ILE A 4 19.48 21.99 4.27
N PHE A 5 19.89 21.49 5.43
CA PHE A 5 21.29 21.22 5.75
C PHE A 5 21.47 19.74 6.05
N ARG A 6 22.61 19.19 5.58
CA ARG A 6 23.08 17.85 5.92
C ARG A 6 24.51 18.00 6.48
N ASP A 7 24.72 17.53 7.69
CA ASP A 7 26.02 17.60 8.39
C ASP A 7 26.61 19.03 8.45
N GLY A 8 25.74 20.04 8.62
CA GLY A 8 26.12 21.44 8.69
C GLY A 8 26.33 22.14 7.34
N TYR A 9 26.20 21.45 6.22
CA TYR A 9 26.32 22.01 4.87
C TYR A 9 24.97 22.08 4.17
N PRO A 10 24.72 23.09 3.31
CA PRO A 10 23.53 23.14 2.51
C PRO A 10 23.38 21.87 1.68
N ALA A 11 22.24 21.19 1.81
CA ALA A 11 21.94 19.98 1.05
C ALA A 11 21.44 20.36 -0.33
N TYR A 12 22.32 20.25 -1.31
CA TYR A 12 21.99 20.30 -2.72
C TYR A 12 21.76 18.86 -3.23
N ASN A 13 20.98 18.68 -4.30
CA ASN A 13 20.76 17.38 -4.93
C ASN A 13 20.04 16.35 -4.03
N LEU A 14 18.94 16.77 -3.43
CA LEU A 14 18.03 15.83 -2.74
C LEU A 14 17.40 14.86 -3.74
N SER A 15 17.29 13.61 -3.35
CA SER A 15 16.53 12.63 -4.12
C SER A 15 15.04 13.01 -4.15
N GLU A 16 14.29 12.48 -5.11
CA GLU A 16 12.84 12.69 -5.18
C GLU A 16 12.14 12.24 -3.90
N GLY A 17 12.53 11.08 -3.36
CA GLY A 17 12.01 10.57 -2.10
C GLY A 17 12.26 11.50 -0.91
N GLU A 18 13.49 12.04 -0.79
CA GLU A 18 13.81 13.01 0.26
C GLU A 18 12.97 14.29 0.14
N CYS A 19 12.82 14.82 -1.08
CA CYS A 19 11.98 15.99 -1.32
C CYS A 19 10.52 15.74 -0.92
N ARG A 20 9.97 14.58 -1.26
CA ARG A 20 8.60 14.19 -0.90
C ARG A 20 8.43 14.03 0.60
N LEU A 21 9.38 13.37 1.27
CA LEU A 21 9.34 13.19 2.71
C LEU A 21 9.40 14.54 3.46
N ILE A 22 10.28 15.45 3.03
CA ILE A 22 10.36 16.78 3.61
C ILE A 22 9.07 17.57 3.38
N SER A 23 8.50 17.49 2.18
CA SER A 23 7.20 18.12 1.86
C SER A 23 6.07 17.56 2.72
N PHE A 24 6.06 16.25 2.94
CA PHE A 24 5.10 15.60 3.83
C PHE A 24 5.26 16.05 5.29
N CYS A 25 6.49 16.10 5.80
CA CYS A 25 6.77 16.60 7.16
C CYS A 25 6.36 18.06 7.32
N TYR A 26 6.60 18.89 6.31
CA TYR A 26 6.16 20.30 6.31
C TYR A 26 4.62 20.41 6.33
N PHE A 27 3.94 19.61 5.51
CA PHE A 27 2.48 19.52 5.53
C PHE A 27 1.95 19.15 6.91
N MET A 28 2.54 18.13 7.55
CA MET A 28 2.15 17.72 8.91
C MET A 28 2.36 18.81 9.96
N ALA A 29 3.48 19.55 9.87
CA ALA A 29 3.72 20.69 10.77
C ALA A 29 2.67 21.81 10.56
N LYS A 30 2.28 22.07 9.31
CA LYS A 30 1.24 23.04 8.99
C LYS A 30 -0.15 22.64 9.47
N LEU A 31 -0.45 21.35 9.52
CA LEU A 31 -1.70 20.88 10.12
C LEU A 31 -1.78 21.21 11.60
N GLU A 32 -0.69 21.08 12.34
CA GLU A 32 -0.64 21.46 13.77
C GLU A 32 -0.95 22.95 13.95
N ASP A 33 -0.42 23.82 13.11
CA ASP A 33 -0.72 25.27 13.15
C ASP A 33 -2.22 25.56 12.91
N SER A 34 -2.87 24.79 12.03
CA SER A 34 -4.27 25.03 11.62
C SER A 34 -5.29 24.60 12.67
N THR A 35 -4.97 23.62 13.52
CA THR A 35 -5.86 23.12 14.59
C THR A 35 -6.04 24.10 15.73
N THR A 36 -5.18 25.12 15.85
CA THR A 36 -5.28 26.17 16.89
C THR A 36 -6.48 27.10 16.71
N SER A 37 -7.16 27.08 15.56
CA SER A 37 -8.33 27.94 15.28
C SER A 37 -9.68 27.40 15.80
N GLY A 38 -9.70 26.27 16.51
CA GLY A 38 -10.90 25.67 17.10
C GLY A 38 -11.82 24.93 16.11
N LYS A 39 -11.43 24.82 14.82
CA LYS A 39 -12.15 24.03 13.80
C LYS A 39 -11.35 22.76 13.50
N LYS A 40 -12.07 21.63 13.39
CA LYS A 40 -11.46 20.37 12.95
C LYS A 40 -11.32 20.37 11.42
N PRO A 41 -10.13 20.18 10.88
CA PRO A 41 -9.92 20.15 9.42
C PRO A 41 -10.44 18.85 8.79
N ILE A 42 -10.82 18.92 7.52
CA ILE A 42 -10.93 17.78 6.63
C ILE A 42 -9.55 17.62 5.97
N ILE A 43 -8.93 16.46 6.15
CA ILE A 43 -7.58 16.19 5.68
C ILE A 43 -7.65 15.25 4.47
N TRP A 44 -6.99 15.65 3.38
CA TRP A 44 -6.81 14.80 2.21
C TRP A 44 -5.33 14.60 1.93
N ILE A 45 -4.91 13.33 1.91
CA ILE A 45 -3.52 12.92 1.63
C ILE A 45 -3.53 12.04 0.38
N ASP A 46 -2.98 12.55 -0.71
CA ASP A 46 -2.92 11.85 -1.98
C ASP A 46 -1.55 11.22 -2.20
N ASP A 47 -1.52 9.90 -2.22
CA ASP A 47 -0.37 9.02 -2.49
C ASP A 47 0.96 9.49 -1.84
N PRO A 48 1.00 9.61 -0.51
CA PRO A 48 2.10 10.26 0.21
C PRO A 48 3.42 9.49 0.11
N ILE A 49 3.39 8.28 -0.45
CA ILE A 49 4.53 7.36 -0.45
C ILE A 49 5.07 7.06 -1.84
N SER A 50 4.58 7.74 -2.89
CA SER A 50 5.14 7.53 -4.23
C SER A 50 6.63 7.86 -4.25
N SER A 51 7.45 6.99 -4.86
CA SER A 51 8.92 7.07 -4.91
C SER A 51 9.65 6.91 -3.56
N LEU A 52 8.98 6.41 -2.53
CA LEU A 52 9.59 6.10 -1.23
C LEU A 52 9.95 4.61 -1.10
N ASP A 53 11.03 4.31 -0.41
CA ASP A 53 11.38 2.97 -0.02
C ASP A 53 10.53 2.44 1.16
N SER A 54 10.66 1.14 1.46
CA SER A 54 9.87 0.48 2.50
C SER A 54 10.03 1.09 3.90
N ASN A 55 11.22 1.63 4.22
CA ASN A 55 11.49 2.24 5.52
C ASN A 55 10.74 3.56 5.67
N HIS A 56 10.73 4.36 4.62
CA HIS A 56 10.00 5.61 4.58
C HIS A 56 8.48 5.41 4.57
N ILE A 57 7.98 4.34 3.96
CA ILE A 57 6.55 3.97 4.00
C ILE A 57 6.08 3.80 5.44
N PHE A 58 6.84 3.05 6.25
CA PHE A 58 6.50 2.86 7.67
C PHE A 58 6.58 4.18 8.47
N PHE A 59 7.55 5.03 8.17
CA PHE A 59 7.70 6.33 8.81
C PHE A 59 6.48 7.24 8.53
N VAL A 60 6.06 7.36 7.25
CA VAL A 60 4.88 8.14 6.86
C VAL A 60 3.61 7.61 7.56
N TYR A 61 3.42 6.28 7.59
CA TYR A 61 2.32 5.65 8.32
C TYR A 61 2.35 6.04 9.81
N SER A 62 3.51 5.96 10.45
CA SER A 62 3.68 6.23 11.87
C SER A 62 3.34 7.68 12.24
N ILE A 63 3.71 8.63 11.38
CA ILE A 63 3.35 10.05 11.55
C ILE A 63 1.84 10.24 11.40
N ILE A 64 1.23 9.69 10.37
CA ILE A 64 -0.23 9.77 10.17
C ILE A 64 -0.96 9.18 11.39
N HIS A 65 -0.56 8.01 11.83
CA HIS A 65 -1.17 7.33 12.97
C HIS A 65 -1.08 8.18 14.24
N LYS A 66 0.12 8.65 14.56
CA LYS A 66 0.36 9.42 15.80
C LYS A 66 -0.29 10.82 15.76
N LYS A 67 -0.04 11.58 14.70
CA LYS A 67 -0.37 13.01 14.62
C LYS A 67 -1.79 13.30 14.14
N ILE A 68 -2.42 12.37 13.42
CA ILE A 68 -3.78 12.56 12.94
C ILE A 68 -4.72 11.64 13.70
N VAL A 69 -4.50 10.33 13.67
CA VAL A 69 -5.48 9.36 14.18
C VAL A 69 -5.54 9.34 15.71
N ILE A 70 -4.38 9.32 16.39
CA ILE A 70 -4.34 9.32 17.87
C ILE A 70 -4.74 10.68 18.44
N ASP A 71 -4.19 11.77 17.89
CA ASP A 71 -4.50 13.13 18.38
C ASP A 71 -5.97 13.50 18.10
N GLY A 72 -6.60 12.92 17.06
CA GLY A 72 -8.05 13.01 16.78
C GLY A 72 -8.56 14.41 16.46
N ASN A 73 -7.68 15.36 16.12
CA ASN A 73 -8.02 16.76 15.87
C ASN A 73 -8.42 17.00 14.40
N TYR A 74 -9.28 16.14 13.85
CA TYR A 74 -9.80 16.26 12.48
C TYR A 74 -11.26 15.83 12.41
N GLU A 75 -11.97 16.31 11.40
CA GLU A 75 -13.35 15.91 11.12
C GLU A 75 -13.40 14.65 10.25
N GLN A 76 -12.66 14.66 9.15
CA GLN A 76 -12.54 13.54 8.21
C GLN A 76 -11.11 13.42 7.70
N LEU A 77 -10.68 12.19 7.45
CA LEU A 77 -9.39 11.86 6.84
C LEU A 77 -9.60 11.01 5.58
N PHE A 78 -9.12 11.51 4.45
CA PHE A 78 -9.09 10.79 3.19
C PHE A 78 -7.63 10.49 2.82
N ILE A 79 -7.34 9.24 2.51
CA ILE A 79 -6.01 8.83 2.03
C ILE A 79 -6.20 8.03 0.74
N SER A 80 -5.61 8.50 -0.35
CA SER A 80 -5.51 7.73 -1.59
C SER A 80 -4.13 7.12 -1.74
N THR A 81 -4.05 5.91 -2.27
CA THR A 81 -2.79 5.24 -2.58
C THR A 81 -2.99 4.13 -3.60
N HIS A 82 -1.99 3.90 -4.44
CA HIS A 82 -1.89 2.74 -5.31
C HIS A 82 -0.96 1.65 -4.72
N ASN A 83 -0.31 1.91 -3.59
CA ASN A 83 0.66 1.01 -2.97
C ASN A 83 0.00 0.08 -1.95
N LEU A 84 0.00 -1.22 -2.26
CA LEU A 84 -0.62 -2.25 -1.41
C LEU A 84 0.10 -2.43 -0.06
N THR A 85 1.42 -2.18 0.01
CA THR A 85 2.17 -2.24 1.26
C THR A 85 1.71 -1.13 2.21
N PHE A 86 1.53 0.07 1.69
CA PHE A 86 1.00 1.18 2.49
C PHE A 86 -0.44 0.93 2.93
N LEU A 87 -1.30 0.44 2.03
CA LEU A 87 -2.66 0.02 2.38
C LEU A 87 -2.68 -0.99 3.52
N LYS A 88 -1.72 -1.95 3.54
CA LYS A 88 -1.58 -2.92 4.64
C LYS A 88 -1.30 -2.25 5.99
N TYR A 89 -0.48 -1.19 6.00
CA TYR A 89 -0.26 -0.40 7.22
C TYR A 89 -1.50 0.40 7.61
N LEU A 90 -2.16 1.05 6.66
CA LEU A 90 -3.37 1.84 6.92
C LEU A 90 -4.50 1.01 7.55
N LYS A 91 -4.60 -0.28 7.23
CA LYS A 91 -5.58 -1.21 7.84
C LYS A 91 -5.36 -1.42 9.34
N ARG A 92 -4.20 -1.06 9.88
CA ARG A 92 -3.91 -1.13 11.32
C ARG A 92 -4.35 0.12 12.09
N LEU A 93 -4.85 1.13 11.39
CA LEU A 93 -5.42 2.30 12.04
C LEU A 93 -6.72 1.86 12.74
N ASN A 94 -6.80 2.01 14.06
CA ASN A 94 -7.95 1.65 14.89
C ASN A 94 -9.07 2.69 14.74
N SER A 95 -9.67 2.78 13.58
CA SER A 95 -10.78 3.71 13.29
C SER A 95 -11.78 3.06 12.35
N ASN A 96 -13.01 3.59 12.31
CA ASN A 96 -13.99 3.19 11.31
C ASN A 96 -13.50 3.64 9.92
N ILE A 97 -12.95 2.70 9.15
CA ILE A 97 -12.39 2.96 7.85
C ILE A 97 -13.35 2.48 6.77
N LEU A 98 -13.69 3.38 5.86
CA LEU A 98 -14.37 3.04 4.61
C LEU A 98 -13.33 2.83 3.52
N TYR A 99 -13.27 1.62 2.97
CA TYR A 99 -12.39 1.28 1.86
C TYR A 99 -13.11 1.45 0.53
N LEU A 100 -12.54 2.30 -0.33
CA LEU A 100 -13.03 2.57 -1.67
C LEU A 100 -11.95 2.24 -2.68
N CYS A 101 -12.34 1.85 -3.90
CA CYS A 101 -11.42 1.70 -5.01
C CYS A 101 -11.89 2.53 -6.21
N VAL A 102 -10.94 3.07 -6.94
CA VAL A 102 -11.18 3.74 -8.22
C VAL A 102 -11.01 2.70 -9.32
N VAL A 103 -12.07 2.43 -10.05
CA VAL A 103 -12.11 1.45 -11.13
C VAL A 103 -12.34 2.17 -12.44
N ARG A 104 -11.53 1.80 -13.46
CA ARG A 104 -11.74 2.31 -14.82
C ARG A 104 -12.74 1.42 -15.55
N GLN A 105 -13.87 2.00 -15.91
CA GLN A 105 -14.87 1.34 -16.75
C GLN A 105 -14.99 2.08 -18.09
N HIS A 106 -14.59 1.40 -19.18
CA HIS A 106 -14.56 1.97 -20.53
C HIS A 106 -13.77 3.31 -20.56
N HIS A 107 -14.47 4.44 -20.65
CA HIS A 107 -13.87 5.78 -20.73
C HIS A 107 -14.05 6.63 -19.46
N LYS A 108 -14.60 6.04 -18.39
CA LYS A 108 -14.89 6.75 -17.13
C LYS A 108 -14.19 6.06 -15.97
N SER A 109 -13.82 6.84 -14.97
CA SER A 109 -13.41 6.33 -13.66
C SER A 109 -14.59 6.44 -12.70
N ILE A 110 -14.86 5.36 -11.98
CA ILE A 110 -15.91 5.31 -10.96
C ILE A 110 -15.29 4.93 -9.62
N ILE A 111 -15.94 5.37 -8.56
CA ILE A 111 -15.56 5.01 -7.19
C ILE A 111 -16.55 3.96 -6.71
N GLU A 112 -16.03 2.81 -6.29
CA GLU A 112 -16.80 1.70 -5.77
C GLU A 112 -16.30 1.31 -4.38
N LYS A 113 -17.15 0.65 -3.61
CA LYS A 113 -16.71 0.02 -2.37
C LYS A 113 -15.68 -1.06 -2.68
N MET A 114 -14.54 -1.01 -1.99
CA MET A 114 -13.49 -2.01 -2.18
C MET A 114 -14.02 -3.41 -1.92
N PRO A 115 -13.80 -4.38 -2.82
CA PRO A 115 -14.20 -5.76 -2.62
C PRO A 115 -13.62 -6.34 -1.33
N GLN A 116 -14.40 -7.14 -0.62
CA GLN A 116 -14.02 -7.66 0.69
C GLN A 116 -12.71 -8.46 0.65
N TYR A 117 -12.47 -9.20 -0.43
CA TYR A 117 -11.21 -9.93 -0.59
C TYR A 117 -9.98 -9.01 -0.65
N MET A 118 -10.09 -7.80 -1.22
CA MET A 118 -9.01 -6.81 -1.20
C MET A 118 -8.88 -6.16 0.17
N VAL A 119 -9.99 -6.00 0.89
CA VAL A 119 -9.94 -5.52 2.28
C VAL A 119 -9.31 -6.56 3.20
N GLU A 120 -9.57 -7.84 3.02
CA GLU A 120 -9.07 -8.93 3.87
C GLU A 120 -7.66 -9.38 3.48
N TYR A 121 -7.37 -9.47 2.18
CA TYR A 121 -6.14 -10.06 1.63
C TYR A 121 -5.33 -9.02 0.85
N VAL A 122 -4.45 -8.30 1.54
CA VAL A 122 -3.62 -7.26 0.92
C VAL A 122 -2.36 -7.83 0.26
N THR A 123 -2.04 -9.12 0.44
CA THR A 123 -0.85 -9.73 -0.15
C THR A 123 -1.20 -10.55 -1.38
N GLU A 124 -0.34 -10.52 -2.40
CA GLU A 124 -0.48 -11.36 -3.59
C GLU A 124 -0.61 -12.84 -3.21
N PHE A 125 0.14 -13.30 -2.22
CA PHE A 125 0.07 -14.66 -1.70
C PHE A 125 -1.35 -15.04 -1.24
N ASN A 126 -1.98 -14.21 -0.43
CA ASN A 126 -3.33 -14.46 0.07
C ASN A 126 -4.37 -14.41 -1.07
N TYR A 127 -4.20 -13.50 -2.02
CA TYR A 127 -5.05 -13.42 -3.22
C TYR A 127 -4.94 -14.70 -4.07
N LEU A 128 -3.72 -15.13 -4.36
CA LEU A 128 -3.47 -16.36 -5.11
C LEU A 128 -4.03 -17.60 -4.40
N PHE A 129 -3.83 -17.70 -3.08
CA PHE A 129 -4.39 -18.77 -2.27
C PHE A 129 -5.92 -18.81 -2.38
N LYS A 130 -6.58 -17.64 -2.27
CA LYS A 130 -8.03 -17.55 -2.40
C LYS A 130 -8.50 -18.01 -3.77
N GLN A 131 -7.83 -17.59 -4.85
CA GLN A 131 -8.19 -18.00 -6.23
C GLN A 131 -8.07 -19.52 -6.42
N ILE A 132 -7.03 -20.14 -5.85
CA ILE A 132 -6.85 -21.58 -5.88
C ILE A 132 -7.94 -22.29 -5.07
N TYR A 133 -8.23 -21.79 -3.87
CA TYR A 133 -9.26 -22.34 -2.99
C TYR A 133 -10.66 -22.23 -3.60
N GLU A 134 -11.02 -21.10 -4.19
CA GLU A 134 -12.28 -20.93 -4.92
C GLU A 134 -12.39 -21.93 -6.07
N CYS A 135 -11.32 -22.10 -6.85
CA CYS A 135 -11.29 -23.10 -7.91
C CYS A 135 -11.56 -24.54 -7.39
N ALA A 136 -10.99 -24.88 -6.23
CA ALA A 136 -11.15 -26.20 -5.64
C ALA A 136 -12.56 -26.45 -5.02
N THR A 137 -13.28 -25.39 -4.70
CA THR A 137 -14.61 -25.46 -4.07
C THR A 137 -15.79 -25.32 -5.03
N ILE A 138 -15.52 -24.97 -6.30
CA ILE A 138 -16.57 -24.84 -7.32
C ILE A 138 -17.01 -26.25 -7.79
N GLU A 139 -18.26 -26.59 -7.53
CA GLU A 139 -18.84 -27.90 -7.91
C GLU A 139 -19.13 -28.00 -9.43
N LYS A 140 -19.48 -26.89 -10.06
CA LYS A 140 -19.87 -26.88 -11.49
C LYS A 140 -19.28 -25.66 -12.22
N ILE A 141 -18.63 -25.92 -13.35
CA ILE A 141 -18.13 -24.88 -14.24
C ILE A 141 -19.29 -24.29 -15.05
N THR A 142 -19.36 -22.96 -15.09
CA THR A 142 -20.36 -22.18 -15.82
C THR A 142 -19.68 -21.02 -16.53
N ASP A 143 -20.41 -20.35 -17.44
CA ASP A 143 -19.90 -19.14 -18.11
C ASP A 143 -19.55 -17.99 -17.15
N ALA A 144 -20.14 -17.97 -15.96
CA ALA A 144 -19.87 -16.96 -14.95
C ALA A 144 -18.56 -17.20 -14.16
N ASN A 145 -18.09 -18.44 -14.08
CA ASN A 145 -16.92 -18.81 -13.24
C ASN A 145 -15.76 -19.46 -14.02
N TYR A 146 -15.89 -19.69 -15.34
CA TYR A 146 -14.85 -20.37 -16.13
C TYR A 146 -13.49 -19.64 -16.09
N SER A 147 -13.48 -18.31 -15.93
CA SER A 147 -12.26 -17.51 -15.90
C SER A 147 -11.33 -17.88 -14.74
N ILE A 148 -11.89 -18.36 -13.62
CA ILE A 148 -11.11 -18.83 -12.46
C ILE A 148 -10.30 -20.06 -12.85
N PHE A 149 -10.92 -21.01 -13.60
CA PHE A 149 -10.25 -22.21 -14.08
C PHE A 149 -9.22 -21.92 -15.14
N TYR A 150 -9.50 -20.97 -16.03
CA TYR A 150 -8.56 -20.55 -17.07
C TYR A 150 -7.25 -20.00 -16.49
N ASN A 151 -7.34 -19.25 -15.41
CA ASN A 151 -6.20 -18.66 -14.73
C ASN A 151 -5.56 -19.57 -13.67
N PHE A 152 -6.17 -20.71 -13.35
CA PHE A 152 -5.73 -21.59 -12.25
C PHE A 152 -4.26 -21.98 -12.37
N GLY A 153 -3.82 -22.45 -13.54
CA GLY A 153 -2.43 -22.89 -13.75
C GLY A 153 -1.39 -21.80 -13.45
N ASN A 154 -1.64 -20.58 -13.90
CA ASN A 154 -0.76 -19.45 -13.63
C ASN A 154 -0.78 -19.03 -12.15
N ASN A 155 -1.95 -18.99 -11.54
CA ASN A 155 -2.12 -18.65 -10.13
C ASN A 155 -1.48 -19.70 -9.22
N ALA A 156 -1.66 -20.99 -9.53
CA ALA A 156 -1.05 -22.10 -8.80
C ALA A 156 0.48 -22.08 -8.89
N ARG A 157 1.04 -21.84 -10.09
CA ARG A 157 2.48 -21.69 -10.27
C ARG A 157 3.04 -20.55 -9.43
N LYS A 158 2.48 -19.35 -9.54
CA LYS A 158 2.93 -18.19 -8.76
C LYS A 158 2.82 -18.43 -7.25
N PHE A 159 1.73 -19.03 -6.81
CA PHE A 159 1.55 -19.37 -5.39
C PHE A 159 2.64 -20.33 -4.91
N LEU A 160 2.92 -21.39 -5.67
CA LEU A 160 3.94 -22.36 -5.34
C LEU A 160 5.35 -21.74 -5.34
N GLU A 161 5.68 -20.87 -6.29
CA GLU A 161 6.94 -20.14 -6.32
C GLU A 161 7.15 -19.33 -5.03
N ILE A 162 6.13 -18.55 -4.62
CA ILE A 162 6.19 -17.77 -3.38
C ILE A 162 6.29 -18.69 -2.16
N TYR A 163 5.44 -19.73 -2.10
CA TYR A 163 5.42 -20.69 -0.98
C TYR A 163 6.75 -21.41 -0.82
N LEU A 164 7.32 -21.92 -1.92
CA LEU A 164 8.59 -22.64 -1.90
C LEU A 164 9.76 -21.73 -1.54
N TYR A 165 9.75 -20.49 -2.01
CA TYR A 165 10.75 -19.49 -1.61
C TYR A 165 10.77 -19.27 -0.10
N TYR A 166 9.59 -19.15 0.54
CA TYR A 166 9.54 -19.02 2.00
C TYR A 166 9.88 -20.29 2.76
N LYS A 167 9.53 -21.45 2.21
CA LYS A 167 9.74 -22.73 2.87
C LYS A 167 11.19 -23.23 2.74
N PHE A 168 11.84 -22.93 1.61
CA PHE A 168 13.17 -23.39 1.27
C PHE A 168 14.04 -22.25 0.71
N PRO A 169 14.35 -21.21 1.53
CA PRO A 169 15.08 -20.03 1.05
C PRO A 169 16.46 -20.37 0.47
N ASP A 170 17.13 -21.39 1.02
CA ASP A 170 18.48 -21.78 0.62
C ASP A 170 18.56 -22.46 -0.75
N MET A 171 17.45 -22.97 -1.29
CA MET A 171 17.44 -23.62 -2.59
C MET A 171 17.41 -22.62 -3.76
N TYR A 172 16.97 -21.40 -3.54
CA TYR A 172 16.87 -20.36 -4.58
C TYR A 172 18.12 -19.48 -4.70
N GLY A 173 19.05 -19.56 -3.74
CA GLY A 173 20.31 -18.77 -3.73
C GLY A 173 21.50 -19.45 -4.44
N LYS A 174 21.44 -20.74 -4.71
CA LYS A 174 22.61 -21.52 -5.17
C LYS A 174 22.77 -21.67 -6.69
N ASN A 175 21.78 -21.29 -7.49
CA ASN A 175 21.81 -21.54 -8.95
C ASN A 175 22.42 -20.40 -9.80
N LYS A 176 23.15 -19.46 -9.22
CA LYS A 176 23.80 -18.39 -10.00
C LYS A 176 25.33 -18.53 -10.14
N ASP A 177 25.95 -19.41 -9.37
CA ASP A 177 27.42 -19.49 -9.32
C ASP A 177 28.02 -20.80 -9.90
N GLU A 178 27.19 -21.77 -10.34
CA GLU A 178 27.68 -23.03 -10.88
C GLU A 178 27.77 -23.07 -12.43
N ASP A 179 27.20 -22.12 -13.15
CA ASP A 179 27.28 -22.05 -14.63
C ASP A 179 28.39 -21.09 -15.13
N ALA A 180 29.30 -20.66 -14.25
CA ALA A 180 30.41 -19.75 -14.60
C ALA A 180 31.81 -20.39 -14.35
N GLN A 181 31.96 -21.73 -14.59
CA GLN A 181 33.27 -22.37 -14.70
C GLN A 181 33.40 -23.19 -15.99
#